data_df592787cedb05fc16b9eda86045b202
#
_entry.id   df592787cedb05fc16b9eda86045b202
#
_cell.length_a   1.000
_cell.length_b   1.000
_cell.length_c   1.000
_cell.angle_alpha   90.00
_cell.angle_beta   90.00
_cell.angle_gamma   90.00
#
_symmetry.space_group_name_H-M   'P 1'
#
loop_
_entity.id
_entity.type
_entity.pdbx_description
1 polymer ?
#
loop_
_entity_poly.entity_id
_entity_poly.type
_entity_poly.pdbx_seq_one_letter_code
_entity_poly.pdbx_strand_id
1 'polypeptide(L)'
;VIIPFLGIILGAGLVGIIIAPWTYGANHYGKLLDGILHQMNQLIAYVAEQESFLVTNIPFDGLDATLLAALIFFLFLTLQKRTLLNLIILTFLSIGFHYSIYQSLTSVKELVILHQYKNTILISKNKKRALILSENLKNVDLKIINQYCLDRQVAVQKKQTLPFGFEWQNESLLIVDKNGIYDFPSLEGSIVLLRNNPKVHLDDLIEKIKPKTIVSDGSNFKSYVKRWAKTCAKYNVLLHDTAASGAYVLANP
;
A
#
# COMPACT_ATOMS: atom_id res chain seq x y z
N VAL A 1 1.33 -22.57 -9.19
CA VAL A 1 1.10 -23.20 -10.51
C VAL A 1 2.37 -23.15 -11.39
N ILE A 2 3.10 -22.04 -11.45
CA ILE A 2 4.25 -21.83 -12.37
C ILE A 2 5.51 -22.61 -11.94
N ILE A 3 5.79 -22.70 -10.63
CA ILE A 3 7.03 -23.30 -10.08
C ILE A 3 7.31 -24.73 -10.58
N PRO A 4 6.33 -25.67 -10.64
CA PRO A 4 6.59 -27.00 -11.15
C PRO A 4 6.99 -27.03 -12.64
N PHE A 5 6.48 -26.09 -13.44
CA PHE A 5 6.79 -26.01 -14.87
C PHE A 5 8.19 -25.44 -15.16
N LEU A 6 8.75 -24.67 -14.22
CA LEU A 6 10.08 -24.09 -14.39
C LEU A 6 11.16 -25.18 -14.55
N GLY A 7 11.07 -26.26 -13.76
CA GLY A 7 11.98 -27.41 -13.87
C GLY A 7 11.87 -28.12 -15.23
N ILE A 8 10.65 -28.26 -15.75
CA ILE A 8 10.41 -28.88 -17.06
C ILE A 8 11.00 -28.03 -18.18
N ILE A 9 10.81 -26.71 -18.12
CA ILE A 9 11.32 -25.76 -19.11
C ILE A 9 12.85 -25.73 -19.09
N LEU A 10 13.45 -25.71 -17.89
CA LEU A 10 14.90 -25.75 -17.75
C LEU A 10 15.48 -27.06 -18.33
N GLY A 11 14.84 -28.20 -18.02
CA GLY A 11 15.19 -29.50 -18.57
C GLY A 11 15.06 -29.54 -20.10
N ALA A 12 13.96 -29.00 -20.62
CA ALA A 12 13.76 -28.89 -22.08
C ALA A 12 14.81 -27.99 -22.74
N GLY A 13 15.19 -26.87 -22.10
CA GLY A 13 16.26 -26.01 -22.58
C GLY A 13 17.60 -26.75 -22.69
N LEU A 14 17.97 -27.56 -21.69
CA LEU A 14 19.18 -28.40 -21.72
C LEU A 14 19.13 -29.44 -22.84
N VAL A 15 17.99 -30.09 -23.06
CA VAL A 15 17.81 -31.03 -24.20
C VAL A 15 17.97 -30.30 -25.53
N GLY A 16 17.44 -29.06 -25.63
CA GLY A 16 17.61 -28.22 -26.81
C GLY A 16 19.09 -27.94 -27.16
N ILE A 17 19.93 -27.70 -26.15
CA ILE A 17 21.38 -27.52 -26.35
C ILE A 17 22.05 -28.79 -26.90
N ILE A 18 21.64 -29.97 -26.43
CA ILE A 18 22.18 -31.26 -26.90
C ILE A 18 21.78 -31.52 -28.34
N ILE A 19 20.55 -31.14 -28.74
CA ILE A 19 20.02 -31.35 -30.10
C ILE A 19 20.51 -30.26 -31.07
N ALA A 20 21.02 -29.13 -30.57
CA ALA A 20 21.45 -27.98 -31.38
C ALA A 20 22.40 -28.31 -32.57
N PRO A 21 23.33 -29.26 -32.48
CA PRO A 21 24.19 -29.63 -33.62
C PRO A 21 23.44 -30.27 -34.79
N TRP A 22 22.25 -30.82 -34.53
CA TRP A 22 21.43 -31.44 -35.57
C TRP A 22 20.38 -30.47 -36.10
N THR A 23 20.71 -29.74 -37.15
CA THR A 23 19.95 -28.59 -37.68
C THR A 23 18.48 -28.88 -37.94
N TYR A 24 18.15 -30.06 -38.51
CA TYR A 24 16.75 -30.44 -38.77
C TYR A 24 15.98 -30.72 -37.48
N GLY A 25 16.57 -31.48 -36.56
CA GLY A 25 15.99 -31.78 -35.26
C GLY A 25 15.85 -30.54 -34.38
N ALA A 26 16.86 -29.68 -34.37
CA ALA A 26 16.85 -28.42 -33.61
C ALA A 26 15.71 -27.48 -34.03
N ASN A 27 15.43 -27.39 -35.34
CA ASN A 27 14.36 -26.50 -35.84
C ASN A 27 12.97 -27.01 -35.43
N HIS A 28 12.72 -28.32 -35.46
CA HIS A 28 11.45 -28.90 -35.00
C HIS A 28 11.29 -28.81 -33.49
N TYR A 29 12.35 -29.11 -32.76
CA TYR A 29 12.37 -29.01 -31.30
C TYR A 29 12.18 -27.55 -30.83
N GLY A 30 12.84 -26.58 -31.50
CA GLY A 30 12.69 -25.17 -31.21
C GLY A 30 11.25 -24.67 -31.37
N LYS A 31 10.57 -25.05 -32.44
CA LYS A 31 9.15 -24.71 -32.66
C LYS A 31 8.24 -25.30 -31.59
N LEU A 32 8.50 -26.53 -31.15
CA LEU A 32 7.73 -27.17 -30.09
C LEU A 32 7.94 -26.45 -28.74
N LEU A 33 9.19 -26.13 -28.41
CA LEU A 33 9.52 -25.40 -27.19
C LEU A 33 8.94 -24.00 -27.21
N ASP A 34 9.01 -23.30 -28.34
CA ASP A 34 8.40 -21.96 -28.50
C ASP A 34 6.87 -22.01 -28.31
N GLY A 35 6.20 -23.03 -28.84
CA GLY A 35 4.77 -23.25 -28.61
C GLY A 35 4.42 -23.45 -27.13
N ILE A 36 5.22 -24.23 -26.41
CA ILE A 36 5.03 -24.45 -24.95
C ILE A 36 5.23 -23.13 -24.17
N LEU A 37 6.30 -22.39 -24.49
CA LEU A 37 6.59 -21.10 -23.85
C LEU A 37 5.50 -20.07 -24.15
N HIS A 38 5.00 -20.06 -25.40
CA HIS A 38 3.90 -19.16 -25.77
C HIS A 38 2.62 -19.44 -24.97
N GLN A 39 2.23 -20.71 -24.86
CA GLN A 39 1.07 -21.11 -24.05
C GLN A 39 1.25 -20.79 -22.56
N MET A 40 2.47 -20.99 -22.03
CA MET A 40 2.76 -20.62 -20.65
C MET A 40 2.68 -19.12 -20.44
N ASN A 41 3.21 -18.30 -21.37
CA ASN A 41 3.11 -16.85 -21.28
C ASN A 41 1.65 -16.37 -21.37
N GLN A 42 0.82 -17.02 -22.20
CA GLN A 42 -0.63 -16.72 -22.24
C GLN A 42 -1.31 -17.07 -20.90
N LEU A 43 -0.95 -18.20 -20.29
CA LEU A 43 -1.50 -18.56 -18.97
C LEU A 43 -1.07 -17.56 -17.89
N ILE A 44 0.19 -17.12 -17.92
CA ILE A 44 0.70 -16.10 -17.00
C ILE A 44 -0.03 -14.79 -17.20
N ALA A 45 -0.20 -14.34 -18.45
CA ALA A 45 -0.96 -13.13 -18.77
C ALA A 45 -2.41 -13.22 -18.29
N TYR A 46 -3.07 -14.34 -18.54
CA TYR A 46 -4.43 -14.58 -18.06
C TYR A 46 -4.54 -14.50 -16.53
N VAL A 47 -3.59 -15.11 -15.80
CA VAL A 47 -3.56 -15.04 -14.33
C VAL A 47 -3.25 -13.62 -13.86
N ALA A 48 -2.34 -12.91 -14.54
CA ALA A 48 -1.99 -11.52 -14.22
C ALA A 48 -3.16 -10.54 -14.45
N GLU A 49 -4.03 -10.81 -15.43
CA GLU A 49 -5.24 -10.01 -15.68
C GLU A 49 -6.32 -10.20 -14.61
N GLN A 50 -6.22 -11.26 -13.79
CA GLN A 50 -7.17 -11.54 -12.71
C GLN A 50 -6.87 -10.73 -11.43
N GLU A 51 -6.55 -9.44 -11.58
CA GLU A 51 -6.28 -8.54 -10.44
C GLU A 51 -7.45 -8.46 -9.44
N SER A 52 -8.68 -8.74 -9.89
CA SER A 52 -9.87 -8.75 -9.02
C SER A 52 -9.85 -9.82 -7.91
N PHE A 53 -9.02 -10.85 -8.04
CA PHE A 53 -8.82 -11.88 -7.02
C PHE A 53 -7.62 -11.61 -6.10
N LEU A 54 -6.82 -10.57 -6.40
CA LEU A 54 -5.71 -10.18 -5.55
C LEU A 54 -6.23 -9.42 -4.33
N VAL A 55 -6.31 -10.10 -3.21
CA VAL A 55 -6.54 -9.44 -1.92
C VAL A 55 -5.20 -8.95 -1.39
N THR A 56 -4.94 -7.65 -1.54
CA THR A 56 -3.71 -7.00 -1.07
C THR A 56 -3.93 -6.36 0.30
N ASN A 57 -2.83 -6.20 1.06
CA ASN A 57 -2.83 -5.48 2.34
C ASN A 57 -3.82 -6.04 3.39
N ILE A 58 -3.96 -7.37 3.47
CA ILE A 58 -4.66 -7.98 4.60
C ILE A 58 -3.78 -7.78 5.84
N PRO A 59 -4.25 -7.08 6.89
CA PRO A 59 -3.54 -7.04 8.15
C PRO A 59 -3.55 -8.45 8.73
N PHE A 60 -2.37 -9.04 8.89
CA PHE A 60 -2.19 -10.42 9.33
C PHE A 60 -1.17 -10.42 10.47
N ASP A 61 -1.62 -10.64 11.66
CA ASP A 61 -0.80 -10.63 12.86
C ASP A 61 -0.44 -12.05 13.35
N GLY A 62 0.30 -12.14 14.46
CA GLY A 62 0.70 -13.42 15.02
C GLY A 62 -0.48 -14.29 15.49
N LEU A 63 -1.57 -13.67 15.92
CA LEU A 63 -2.79 -14.37 16.33
C LEU A 63 -3.50 -14.97 15.11
N ASP A 64 -3.58 -14.22 14.02
CA ASP A 64 -4.16 -14.69 12.75
C ASP A 64 -3.36 -15.87 12.20
N ALA A 65 -2.02 -15.81 12.29
CA ALA A 65 -1.14 -16.90 11.88
C ALA A 65 -1.38 -18.18 12.70
N THR A 66 -1.53 -18.05 14.02
CA THR A 66 -1.80 -19.19 14.89
C THR A 66 -3.18 -19.79 14.67
N LEU A 67 -4.21 -18.95 14.47
CA LEU A 67 -5.57 -19.40 14.12
C LEU A 67 -5.60 -20.11 12.76
N LEU A 68 -4.90 -19.60 11.75
CA LEU A 68 -4.80 -20.24 10.45
C LEU A 68 -4.09 -21.60 10.53
N ALA A 69 -2.98 -21.67 11.26
CA ALA A 69 -2.24 -22.91 11.47
C ALA A 69 -3.13 -23.97 12.18
N ALA A 70 -3.84 -23.56 13.22
CA ALA A 70 -4.78 -24.43 13.93
C ALA A 70 -5.93 -24.90 13.00
N LEU A 71 -6.45 -24.00 12.17
CA LEU A 71 -7.50 -24.31 11.20
C LEU A 71 -7.03 -25.37 10.18
N ILE A 72 -5.82 -25.21 9.62
CA ILE A 72 -5.23 -26.18 8.69
C ILE A 72 -5.02 -27.54 9.39
N PHE A 73 -4.51 -27.53 10.63
CA PHE A 73 -4.28 -28.75 11.40
C PHE A 73 -5.59 -29.50 11.68
N PHE A 74 -6.64 -28.82 12.16
CA PHE A 74 -7.93 -29.45 12.43
C PHE A 74 -8.66 -29.85 11.15
N LEU A 75 -8.46 -29.14 10.04
CA LEU A 75 -8.94 -29.57 8.72
C LEU A 75 -8.33 -30.92 8.34
N PHE A 76 -7.01 -31.07 8.50
CA PHE A 76 -6.32 -32.33 8.22
C PHE A 76 -6.82 -33.48 9.10
N LEU A 77 -7.00 -33.24 10.41
CA LEU A 77 -7.57 -34.23 11.33
C LEU A 77 -9.01 -34.64 10.94
N THR A 78 -9.82 -33.69 10.48
CA THR A 78 -11.19 -33.93 10.06
C THR A 78 -11.25 -34.78 8.78
N LEU A 79 -10.29 -34.54 7.85
CA LEU A 79 -10.18 -35.35 6.64
C LEU A 79 -9.75 -36.81 6.95
N GLN A 80 -8.86 -36.99 7.96
CA GLN A 80 -8.46 -38.33 8.41
C GLN A 80 -9.56 -39.06 9.22
N LYS A 81 -10.15 -38.34 10.18
CA LYS A 81 -11.15 -38.88 11.11
C LYS A 81 -12.34 -37.94 11.20
N ARG A 82 -13.43 -38.31 10.54
CA ARG A 82 -14.68 -37.51 10.51
C ARG A 82 -15.45 -37.66 11.84
N THR A 83 -14.88 -37.07 12.92
CA THR A 83 -15.57 -37.01 14.21
C THR A 83 -16.36 -35.70 14.32
N LEU A 84 -17.53 -35.76 14.97
CA LEU A 84 -18.34 -34.57 15.25
C LEU A 84 -17.56 -33.52 16.01
N LEU A 85 -16.71 -33.95 16.95
CA LEU A 85 -15.88 -33.03 17.73
C LEU A 85 -14.91 -32.21 16.85
N ASN A 86 -14.22 -32.88 15.90
CA ASN A 86 -13.30 -32.18 14.97
C ASN A 86 -14.06 -31.19 14.09
N LEU A 87 -15.26 -31.53 13.63
CA LEU A 87 -16.11 -30.61 12.85
C LEU A 87 -16.52 -29.37 13.67
N ILE A 88 -16.91 -29.56 14.92
CA ILE A 88 -17.27 -28.44 15.81
C ILE A 88 -16.08 -27.54 16.02
N ILE A 89 -14.91 -28.08 16.36
CA ILE A 89 -13.68 -27.28 16.57
C ILE A 89 -13.30 -26.53 15.30
N LEU A 90 -13.33 -27.19 14.14
CA LEU A 90 -13.03 -26.54 12.85
C LEU A 90 -13.97 -25.37 12.56
N THR A 91 -15.27 -25.55 12.85
CA THR A 91 -16.27 -24.49 12.67
C THR A 91 -15.98 -23.28 13.59
N PHE A 92 -15.69 -23.53 14.88
CA PHE A 92 -15.35 -22.45 15.81
C PHE A 92 -14.06 -21.74 15.42
N LEU A 93 -13.02 -22.46 15.01
CA LEU A 93 -11.78 -21.87 14.51
C LEU A 93 -12.00 -21.02 13.26
N SER A 94 -12.84 -21.48 12.34
CA SER A 94 -13.20 -20.74 11.13
C SER A 94 -13.93 -19.44 11.46
N ILE A 95 -14.89 -19.47 12.39
CA ILE A 95 -15.61 -18.28 12.84
C ILE A 95 -14.63 -17.31 13.55
N GLY A 96 -13.78 -17.82 14.44
CA GLY A 96 -12.78 -17.03 15.17
C GLY A 96 -11.80 -16.35 14.23
N PHE A 97 -11.29 -17.06 13.23
CA PHE A 97 -10.39 -16.52 12.20
C PHE A 97 -11.06 -15.41 11.38
N HIS A 98 -12.28 -15.64 10.90
CA HIS A 98 -13.03 -14.60 10.17
C HIS A 98 -13.32 -13.37 11.03
N TYR A 99 -13.63 -13.57 12.30
CA TYR A 99 -13.87 -12.46 13.23
C TYR A 99 -12.61 -11.65 13.49
N SER A 100 -11.45 -12.31 13.67
CA SER A 100 -10.16 -11.65 13.87
C SER A 100 -9.80 -10.77 12.68
N ILE A 101 -9.81 -11.31 11.46
CA ILE A 101 -9.56 -10.55 10.23
C ILE A 101 -10.55 -9.39 10.08
N TYR A 102 -11.85 -9.63 10.33
CA TYR A 102 -12.86 -8.58 10.23
C TYR A 102 -12.59 -7.43 11.20
N GLN A 103 -12.20 -7.74 12.44
CA GLN A 103 -11.88 -6.74 13.46
C GLN A 103 -10.62 -5.95 13.07
N SER A 104 -9.57 -6.61 12.62
CA SER A 104 -8.34 -6.00 12.14
C SER A 104 -8.58 -5.00 11.00
N LEU A 105 -9.37 -5.38 10.00
CA LEU A 105 -9.72 -4.52 8.87
C LEU A 105 -10.54 -3.29 9.27
N THR A 106 -11.32 -3.38 10.35
CA THR A 106 -12.26 -2.32 10.76
C THR A 106 -11.73 -1.40 11.83
N SER A 107 -10.77 -1.84 12.65
CA SER A 107 -10.32 -1.13 13.85
C SER A 107 -9.29 -0.04 13.56
N VAL A 108 -8.46 -0.19 12.55
CA VAL A 108 -7.36 0.74 12.26
C VAL A 108 -7.91 2.07 11.77
N LYS A 109 -7.70 3.12 12.58
CA LYS A 109 -7.86 4.51 12.15
C LYS A 109 -6.55 4.95 11.52
N GLU A 110 -6.62 5.56 10.36
CA GLU A 110 -5.41 6.06 9.68
C GLU A 110 -5.66 7.39 8.98
N LEU A 111 -4.62 8.20 8.94
CA LEU A 111 -4.54 9.42 8.15
C LEU A 111 -3.47 9.21 7.09
N VAL A 112 -3.84 9.32 5.82
CA VAL A 112 -2.97 9.03 4.69
C VAL A 112 -2.84 10.25 3.79
N ILE A 113 -1.62 10.66 3.49
CA ILE A 113 -1.31 11.67 2.48
C ILE A 113 -0.84 10.92 1.23
N LEU A 114 -1.68 10.90 0.21
CA LEU A 114 -1.40 10.20 -1.04
C LEU A 114 -0.52 11.06 -1.95
N HIS A 115 0.29 10.39 -2.76
CA HIS A 115 1.02 11.05 -3.83
C HIS A 115 0.13 11.24 -5.07
N GLN A 116 -0.16 12.49 -5.43
CA GLN A 116 -0.74 12.83 -6.72
C GLN A 116 -0.03 14.04 -7.31
N TYR A 117 0.35 13.96 -8.59
CA TYR A 117 1.00 15.07 -9.28
C TYR A 117 0.11 16.31 -9.31
N LYS A 118 0.65 17.46 -8.89
CA LYS A 118 -0.02 18.78 -8.84
C LYS A 118 -1.32 18.83 -8.00
N ASN A 119 -1.53 17.88 -7.12
CA ASN A 119 -2.68 17.92 -6.21
C ASN A 119 -2.31 17.32 -4.85
N THR A 120 -2.99 17.76 -3.82
CA THR A 120 -2.88 17.24 -2.46
C THR A 120 -4.11 16.42 -2.16
N ILE A 121 -3.92 15.17 -1.77
CA ILE A 121 -4.99 14.27 -1.32
C ILE A 121 -4.65 13.75 0.07
N LEU A 122 -5.55 14.02 1.00
CA LEU A 122 -5.48 13.52 2.34
C LEU A 122 -6.71 12.67 2.61
N ILE A 123 -6.52 11.46 3.12
CA ILE A 123 -7.60 10.54 3.46
C ILE A 123 -7.57 10.27 4.95
N SER A 124 -8.66 10.58 5.62
CA SER A 124 -8.89 10.18 7.01
C SER A 124 -9.84 8.99 7.05
N LYS A 125 -9.31 7.83 7.42
CA LYS A 125 -10.07 6.59 7.60
C LYS A 125 -10.51 6.47 9.04
N ASN A 126 -11.78 6.21 9.22
CA ASN A 126 -12.37 5.84 10.51
C ASN A 126 -13.28 4.63 10.30
N LYS A 127 -12.86 3.46 10.80
CA LYS A 127 -13.52 2.18 10.55
C LYS A 127 -13.68 1.92 9.03
N LYS A 128 -14.91 1.70 8.58
CA LYS A 128 -15.26 1.44 7.16
C LYS A 128 -15.56 2.70 6.34
N ARG A 129 -15.27 3.89 6.87
CA ARG A 129 -15.58 5.17 6.23
C ARG A 129 -14.32 5.97 5.98
N ALA A 130 -14.20 6.54 4.80
CA ALA A 130 -13.10 7.43 4.42
C ALA A 130 -13.63 8.83 4.14
N LEU A 131 -13.01 9.82 4.77
CA LEU A 131 -13.16 11.24 4.47
C LEU A 131 -12.00 11.65 3.56
N ILE A 132 -12.32 12.15 2.38
CA ILE A 132 -11.34 12.62 1.41
C ILE A 132 -11.27 14.13 1.47
N LEU A 133 -10.06 14.64 1.73
CA LEU A 133 -9.75 16.06 1.76
C LEU A 133 -8.81 16.38 0.60
N SER A 134 -9.18 17.33 -0.24
CA SER A 134 -8.35 17.79 -1.34
C SER A 134 -8.65 19.25 -1.65
N GLU A 135 -7.64 19.97 -2.18
CA GLU A 135 -7.84 21.35 -2.62
C GLU A 135 -8.76 21.41 -3.85
N ASN A 136 -8.50 20.55 -4.82
CA ASN A 136 -9.27 20.50 -6.05
C ASN A 136 -9.98 19.15 -6.19
N LEU A 137 -11.21 19.10 -5.72
CA LEU A 137 -12.03 17.89 -5.76
C LEU A 137 -12.36 17.41 -7.18
N LYS A 138 -12.28 18.29 -8.19
CA LYS A 138 -12.53 17.93 -9.59
C LYS A 138 -11.34 17.22 -10.23
N ASN A 139 -10.12 17.54 -9.78
CA ASN A 139 -8.86 16.99 -10.32
C ASN A 139 -8.31 15.83 -9.48
N VAL A 140 -9.13 15.28 -8.60
CA VAL A 140 -8.72 14.11 -7.80
C VAL A 140 -8.69 12.88 -8.71
N ASP A 141 -7.57 12.15 -8.70
CA ASP A 141 -7.46 10.88 -9.40
C ASP A 141 -8.31 9.81 -8.71
N LEU A 142 -9.44 9.52 -9.34
CA LEU A 142 -10.39 8.53 -8.82
C LEU A 142 -9.79 7.13 -8.76
N LYS A 143 -8.80 6.81 -9.61
CA LYS A 143 -8.16 5.49 -9.59
C LYS A 143 -7.38 5.29 -8.29
N ILE A 144 -6.59 6.28 -7.87
CA ILE A 144 -5.81 6.22 -6.63
C ILE A 144 -6.75 6.08 -5.42
N ILE A 145 -7.85 6.85 -5.40
CA ILE A 145 -8.84 6.76 -4.32
C ILE A 145 -9.55 5.42 -4.32
N ASN A 146 -10.01 4.95 -5.48
CA ASN A 146 -10.70 3.68 -5.59
C ASN A 146 -9.78 2.52 -5.19
N GLN A 147 -8.51 2.57 -5.61
CA GLN A 147 -7.51 1.57 -5.19
C GLN A 147 -7.36 1.56 -3.66
N TYR A 148 -7.15 2.73 -3.04
CA TYR A 148 -7.08 2.84 -1.58
C TYR A 148 -8.34 2.29 -0.89
N CYS A 149 -9.53 2.66 -1.41
CA CYS A 149 -10.80 2.21 -0.84
C CYS A 149 -11.00 0.69 -0.96
N LEU A 150 -10.56 0.10 -2.06
CA LEU A 150 -10.59 -1.35 -2.27
C LEU A 150 -9.61 -2.06 -1.33
N ASP A 151 -8.36 -1.60 -1.29
CA ASP A 151 -7.30 -2.19 -0.46
C ASP A 151 -7.64 -2.14 1.04
N ARG A 152 -8.30 -1.08 1.47
CA ARG A 152 -8.68 -0.87 2.87
C ARG A 152 -10.13 -1.22 3.20
N GLN A 153 -10.88 -1.71 2.22
CA GLN A 153 -12.30 -2.07 2.33
C GLN A 153 -13.16 -0.96 2.96
N VAL A 154 -12.94 0.28 2.52
CA VAL A 154 -13.64 1.47 3.03
C VAL A 154 -14.51 2.09 1.96
N ALA A 155 -15.64 2.67 2.39
CA ALA A 155 -16.50 3.48 1.54
C ALA A 155 -16.19 4.97 1.71
N VAL A 156 -16.18 5.71 0.60
CA VAL A 156 -16.06 7.18 0.65
C VAL A 156 -17.34 7.75 1.24
N GLN A 157 -17.21 8.35 2.43
CA GLN A 157 -18.35 8.99 3.10
C GLN A 157 -18.57 10.41 2.59
N LYS A 158 -17.48 11.19 2.46
CA LYS A 158 -17.55 12.61 2.12
C LYS A 158 -16.26 13.05 1.43
N LYS A 159 -16.40 14.02 0.53
CA LYS A 159 -15.28 14.76 -0.06
C LYS A 159 -15.38 16.21 0.40
N GLN A 160 -14.30 16.76 0.91
CA GLN A 160 -14.23 18.13 1.44
C GLN A 160 -12.98 18.83 0.93
N THR A 161 -13.01 20.16 0.97
CA THR A 161 -11.82 20.99 0.75
C THR A 161 -10.83 20.84 1.90
N LEU A 162 -9.55 20.96 1.58
CA LEU A 162 -8.46 20.83 2.54
C LEU A 162 -8.50 22.02 3.52
N PRO A 163 -8.51 21.82 4.84
CA PRO A 163 -8.38 22.88 5.83
C PRO A 163 -6.91 23.35 5.96
N PHE A 164 -6.65 24.45 6.65
CA PHE A 164 -5.29 24.91 6.98
C PHE A 164 -4.61 24.06 8.05
N GLY A 165 -5.39 23.44 8.94
CA GLY A 165 -4.93 22.56 9.99
C GLY A 165 -5.94 21.45 10.21
N PHE A 166 -5.45 20.32 10.63
CA PHE A 166 -6.27 19.14 10.88
C PHE A 166 -5.76 18.42 12.13
N GLU A 167 -6.63 18.33 13.12
CA GLU A 167 -6.36 17.50 14.30
C GLU A 167 -6.86 16.08 14.03
N TRP A 168 -5.96 15.13 14.18
CA TRP A 168 -6.26 13.72 14.01
C TRP A 168 -5.79 12.95 15.22
N GLN A 169 -6.74 12.53 16.04
CA GLN A 169 -6.47 11.93 17.34
C GLN A 169 -5.64 12.89 18.23
N ASN A 170 -4.41 12.48 18.61
CA ASN A 170 -3.50 13.29 19.43
C ASN A 170 -2.37 13.93 18.60
N GLU A 171 -2.45 13.87 17.27
CA GLU A 171 -1.45 14.47 16.39
C GLU A 171 -2.07 15.65 15.64
N SER A 172 -1.35 16.76 15.61
CA SER A 172 -1.75 17.94 14.85
C SER A 172 -1.04 17.94 13.51
N LEU A 173 -1.78 18.10 12.42
CA LEU A 173 -1.26 18.29 11.07
C LEU A 173 -1.42 19.75 10.67
N LEU A 174 -0.30 20.45 10.47
CA LEU A 174 -0.26 21.79 9.91
C LEU A 174 -0.06 21.69 8.39
N ILE A 175 -0.91 22.37 7.63
CA ILE A 175 -0.83 22.40 6.17
C ILE A 175 -0.33 23.76 5.74
N VAL A 176 0.89 23.82 5.20
CA VAL A 176 1.52 25.03 4.72
C VAL A 176 1.46 25.06 3.19
N ASP A 177 0.66 25.96 2.67
CA ASP A 177 0.44 26.16 1.24
C ASP A 177 1.31 27.29 0.66
N LYS A 178 1.04 27.66 -0.60
CA LYS A 178 1.75 28.76 -1.30
C LYS A 178 1.80 30.09 -0.54
N ASN A 179 0.84 30.33 0.39
CA ASN A 179 0.80 31.56 1.18
C ASN A 179 1.82 31.56 2.32
N GLY A 180 2.35 30.39 2.69
CA GLY A 180 3.42 30.25 3.66
C GLY A 180 3.00 30.62 5.09
N ILE A 181 1.72 30.50 5.44
CA ILE A 181 1.21 30.83 6.78
C ILE A 181 1.48 29.65 7.71
N TYR A 182 2.29 29.86 8.74
CA TYR A 182 2.63 28.84 9.76
C TYR A 182 2.75 29.41 11.19
N ASP A 183 2.33 30.64 11.41
CA ASP A 183 2.46 31.32 12.71
C ASP A 183 1.30 30.95 13.66
N PHE A 184 1.35 29.72 14.17
CA PHE A 184 0.37 29.18 15.12
C PHE A 184 1.11 28.66 16.36
N PRO A 185 1.11 29.40 17.50
CA PRO A 185 1.92 29.05 18.67
C PRO A 185 1.56 27.73 19.37
N SER A 186 0.42 27.13 19.07
CA SER A 186 -0.04 25.88 19.70
C SER A 186 0.35 24.59 18.94
N LEU A 187 1.19 24.67 17.89
CA LEU A 187 1.48 23.55 16.98
C LEU A 187 2.91 22.99 17.13
N GLU A 188 3.55 23.21 18.27
CA GLU A 188 4.86 22.62 18.56
C GLU A 188 4.77 21.09 18.53
N GLY A 189 5.69 20.43 17.83
CA GLY A 189 5.69 18.97 17.67
C GLY A 189 4.70 18.41 16.64
N SER A 190 4.01 19.29 15.86
CA SER A 190 3.08 18.87 14.82
C SER A 190 3.77 18.20 13.62
N ILE A 191 2.98 17.50 12.81
CA ILE A 191 3.37 17.08 11.47
C ILE A 191 3.10 18.24 10.52
N VAL A 192 4.07 18.61 9.69
CA VAL A 192 3.94 19.72 8.74
C VAL A 192 3.85 19.19 7.32
N LEU A 193 2.74 19.45 6.64
CA LEU A 193 2.57 19.15 5.21
C LEU A 193 2.88 20.40 4.38
N LEU A 194 3.96 20.33 3.60
CA LEU A 194 4.31 21.35 2.63
C LEU A 194 3.67 21.04 1.28
N ARG A 195 2.91 22.01 0.71
CA ARG A 195 2.20 21.83 -0.54
C ARG A 195 2.22 23.08 -1.43
N ASN A 196 2.11 22.88 -2.75
CA ASN A 196 2.06 23.98 -3.74
C ASN A 196 3.24 24.93 -3.69
N ASN A 197 4.46 24.42 -3.41
CA ASN A 197 5.70 25.17 -3.38
C ASN A 197 5.65 26.38 -2.43
N PRO A 198 5.40 26.20 -1.13
CA PRO A 198 5.33 27.30 -0.19
C PRO A 198 6.63 28.10 -0.16
N LYS A 199 6.50 29.43 -0.19
CA LYS A 199 7.63 30.36 -0.08
C LYS A 199 7.94 30.60 1.40
N VAL A 200 8.45 29.58 2.08
CA VAL A 200 8.80 29.64 3.50
C VAL A 200 10.31 29.52 3.70
N HIS A 201 10.82 30.21 4.71
CA HIS A 201 12.12 29.93 5.28
C HIS A 201 11.99 28.70 6.19
N LEU A 202 12.41 27.54 5.68
CA LEU A 202 12.19 26.28 6.39
C LEU A 202 12.97 26.21 7.71
N ASP A 203 14.10 26.90 7.80
CA ASP A 203 14.87 27.07 9.04
C ASP A 203 13.99 27.72 10.12
N ASP A 204 13.35 28.87 9.83
CA ASP A 204 12.47 29.58 10.76
C ASP A 204 11.24 28.76 11.16
N LEU A 205 10.67 28.02 10.19
CA LEU A 205 9.54 27.15 10.45
C LEU A 205 9.93 26.02 11.44
N ILE A 206 11.09 25.39 11.22
CA ILE A 206 11.57 24.32 12.09
C ILE A 206 11.85 24.84 13.50
N GLU A 207 12.45 26.00 13.63
CA GLU A 207 12.76 26.61 14.93
C GLU A 207 11.49 26.99 15.72
N LYS A 208 10.45 27.50 15.03
CA LYS A 208 9.17 27.89 15.66
C LYS A 208 8.27 26.72 16.01
N ILE A 209 8.07 25.79 15.07
CA ILE A 209 7.10 24.70 15.19
C ILE A 209 7.72 23.45 15.79
N LYS A 210 9.06 23.26 15.66
CA LYS A 210 9.79 22.05 16.06
C LYS A 210 9.07 20.78 15.60
N PRO A 211 8.81 20.66 14.29
CA PRO A 211 7.95 19.60 13.76
C PRO A 211 8.56 18.22 14.01
N LYS A 212 7.69 17.25 14.33
CA LYS A 212 8.07 15.85 14.46
C LYS A 212 8.48 15.26 13.09
N THR A 213 7.76 15.65 12.05
CA THR A 213 8.00 15.21 10.67
C THR A 213 7.52 16.28 9.70
N ILE A 214 8.27 16.47 8.63
CA ILE A 214 7.85 17.30 7.51
C ILE A 214 7.51 16.37 6.35
N VAL A 215 6.33 16.57 5.76
CA VAL A 215 5.85 15.79 4.61
C VAL A 215 5.79 16.70 3.39
N SER A 216 6.35 16.25 2.27
CA SER A 216 6.22 16.90 0.97
C SER A 216 5.37 16.03 0.06
N ASP A 217 4.28 16.59 -0.48
CA ASP A 217 3.41 15.88 -1.41
C ASP A 217 3.76 16.12 -2.89
N GLY A 218 3.00 15.49 -3.79
CA GLY A 218 3.20 15.58 -5.24
C GLY A 218 2.85 16.92 -5.88
N SER A 219 2.39 17.90 -5.10
CA SER A 219 2.12 19.26 -5.59
C SER A 219 3.39 20.14 -5.66
N ASN A 220 4.50 19.67 -5.05
CA ASN A 220 5.75 20.42 -4.95
C ASN A 220 6.73 20.09 -6.09
N PHE A 221 7.51 21.09 -6.51
CA PHE A 221 8.61 20.88 -7.45
C PHE A 221 9.80 20.17 -6.78
N LYS A 222 10.42 19.26 -7.49
CA LYS A 222 11.60 18.50 -7.02
C LYS A 222 12.75 19.38 -6.53
N SER A 223 12.92 20.58 -7.11
CA SER A 223 13.95 21.54 -6.68
C SER A 223 13.71 22.08 -5.28
N TYR A 224 12.44 22.32 -4.92
CA TYR A 224 12.07 22.73 -3.56
C TYR A 224 12.31 21.60 -2.56
N VAL A 225 11.85 20.39 -2.89
CA VAL A 225 12.03 19.21 -2.03
C VAL A 225 13.51 18.94 -1.76
N LYS A 226 14.38 19.01 -2.79
CA LYS A 226 15.84 18.87 -2.61
C LYS A 226 16.45 19.91 -1.67
N ARG A 227 15.97 21.16 -1.72
CA ARG A 227 16.42 22.21 -0.82
C ARG A 227 15.94 21.94 0.61
N TRP A 228 14.66 21.60 0.78
CA TRP A 228 14.10 21.27 2.08
C TRP A 228 14.77 20.05 2.72
N ALA A 229 15.15 19.04 1.93
CA ALA A 229 15.88 17.89 2.43
C ALA A 229 17.21 18.29 3.08
N LYS A 230 17.94 19.25 2.50
CA LYS A 230 19.19 19.77 3.08
C LYS A 230 18.94 20.49 4.42
N THR A 231 17.90 21.33 4.47
CA THR A 231 17.52 22.03 5.71
C THR A 231 17.06 21.05 6.78
N CYS A 232 16.20 20.08 6.45
CA CYS A 232 15.74 19.06 7.39
C CYS A 232 16.90 18.24 7.96
N ALA A 233 17.87 17.87 7.12
CA ALA A 233 19.07 17.15 7.56
C ALA A 233 19.93 17.99 8.55
N LYS A 234 20.05 19.30 8.32
CA LYS A 234 20.76 20.23 9.21
C LYS A 234 20.14 20.27 10.62
N TYR A 235 18.81 20.23 10.70
CA TYR A 235 18.07 20.28 11.98
C TYR A 235 17.69 18.89 12.53
N ASN A 236 18.14 17.82 11.90
CA ASN A 236 17.80 16.42 12.27
C ASN A 236 16.28 16.16 12.33
N VAL A 237 15.52 16.78 11.41
CA VAL A 237 14.08 16.59 11.24
C VAL A 237 13.82 15.64 10.08
N LEU A 238 12.92 14.68 10.26
CA LEU A 238 12.55 13.73 9.22
C LEU A 238 11.76 14.43 8.10
N LEU A 239 12.25 14.33 6.85
CA LEU A 239 11.48 14.71 5.66
C LEU A 239 10.96 13.46 4.96
N HIS A 240 9.64 13.33 4.82
CA HIS A 240 9.00 12.32 4.02
C HIS A 240 8.55 12.91 2.68
N ASP A 241 9.21 12.51 1.58
CA ASP A 241 8.81 12.87 0.23
C ASP A 241 7.91 11.78 -0.36
N THR A 242 6.64 12.10 -0.60
CA THR A 242 5.69 11.12 -1.16
C THR A 242 6.04 10.66 -2.56
N ALA A 243 6.87 11.42 -3.31
CA ALA A 243 7.34 11.02 -4.64
C ALA A 243 8.42 9.93 -4.58
N ALA A 244 9.24 9.93 -3.54
CA ALA A 244 10.34 8.99 -3.36
C ALA A 244 9.94 7.78 -2.49
N SER A 245 9.16 8.03 -1.43
CA SER A 245 8.86 7.06 -0.37
C SER A 245 7.42 6.54 -0.40
N GLY A 246 6.60 6.99 -1.37
CA GLY A 246 5.19 6.64 -1.44
C GLY A 246 4.32 7.44 -0.46
N ALA A 247 3.09 7.02 -0.26
CA ALA A 247 2.15 7.69 0.63
C ALA A 247 2.67 7.78 2.07
N TYR A 248 2.43 8.92 2.71
CA TYR A 248 2.68 9.05 4.15
C TYR A 248 1.47 8.52 4.92
N VAL A 249 1.69 7.56 5.80
CA VAL A 249 0.63 6.94 6.59
C VAL A 249 0.88 7.19 8.06
N LEU A 250 -0.07 7.83 8.71
CA LEU A 250 -0.15 7.97 10.15
C LEU A 250 -1.27 7.03 10.63
N ALA A 251 -0.88 5.90 11.17
CA ALA A 251 -1.80 4.92 11.72
C ALA A 251 -1.65 4.87 13.23
N ASN A 252 -2.77 4.74 13.92
CA ASN A 252 -2.77 4.40 15.33
C ASN A 252 -3.29 2.97 15.45
N PRO A 253 -2.50 2.06 16.01
CA PRO A 253 -2.89 0.66 16.20
C PRO A 253 -4.09 0.51 17.14
#